data_2a326e1f093a76463091d3cbd717ad8f
#
_entry.id   2a326e1f093a76463091d3cbd717ad8f
#
_cell.length_a   1.000
_cell.length_b   1.000
_cell.length_c   1.000
_cell.angle_alpha   90.00
_cell.angle_beta   90.00
_cell.angle_gamma   90.00
#
_symmetry.space_group_name_H-M   'P 1'
#
loop_
_entity.id
_entity.type
_entity.pdbx_description
1 polymer ?
#
loop_
_entity_poly.entity_id
_entity_poly.type
_entity_poly.pdbx_seq_one_letter_code
_entity_poly.pdbx_strand_id
1 'polypeptide(L)'
;MKIIYPNYSEPKLRSLLMFELISWLGRHFLKKKSKIRPEKHSDPLILDIGENSNSPEGWTHVNFYSINFKFWKRKANKQKPDIFTDLRYPLQCPDNVVDGIYSGHTLEHLYPNHAYKLLEEMFRILKPKSWLRINVPDLKIMVDFYNGKHSIPYYTYKAEGIGNLTQNWGHHSVWDEELLSSALKMTGFVNVRKVEFGIEGTDKRLIKEKEVRKHETLVMEAQKP
;
A
#
# COMPACT_ATOMS: atom_id res chain seq x y z
N MET A 1 -12.37 -21.86 26.31
CA MET A 1 -12.15 -21.59 24.87
C MET A 1 -11.99 -20.08 24.73
N LYS A 2 -10.78 -19.57 24.47
CA LYS A 2 -10.55 -18.14 24.25
C LYS A 2 -10.84 -17.83 22.80
N ILE A 3 -11.86 -17.01 22.52
CA ILE A 3 -12.00 -16.39 21.20
C ILE A 3 -10.88 -15.36 21.12
N ILE A 4 -9.90 -15.63 20.30
CA ILE A 4 -8.77 -14.74 20.11
C ILE A 4 -9.04 -14.01 18.80
N TYR A 5 -9.37 -12.72 18.85
CA TYR A 5 -9.09 -11.80 17.77
C TYR A 5 -7.65 -11.30 17.97
N PRO A 6 -6.64 -11.97 17.40
CA PRO A 6 -5.27 -11.55 17.59
C PRO A 6 -5.08 -10.21 16.91
N ASN A 7 -4.59 -9.24 17.61
CA ASN A 7 -4.25 -7.89 17.12
C ASN A 7 -5.41 -6.89 16.89
N TYR A 8 -6.66 -7.21 17.24
CA TYR A 8 -7.68 -6.16 17.30
C TYR A 8 -7.36 -5.22 18.46
N SER A 9 -7.03 -3.98 18.13
CA SER A 9 -6.90 -2.89 19.11
C SER A 9 -7.83 -1.75 18.71
N GLU A 10 -8.74 -1.40 19.59
CA GLU A 10 -9.57 -0.21 19.43
C GLU A 10 -8.68 1.04 19.26
N PRO A 11 -8.87 1.85 18.21
CA PRO A 11 -8.07 3.05 18.04
C PRO A 11 -8.38 4.04 19.17
N LYS A 12 -7.39 4.36 19.98
CA LYS A 12 -7.54 5.33 21.06
C LYS A 12 -7.63 6.74 20.46
N LEU A 13 -8.56 7.56 20.92
CA LEU A 13 -8.72 8.97 20.50
C LEU A 13 -7.37 9.72 20.50
N ARG A 14 -6.53 9.51 21.52
CA ARG A 14 -5.19 10.08 21.60
C ARG A 14 -4.30 9.68 20.42
N SER A 15 -4.39 8.43 19.93
CA SER A 15 -3.58 7.98 18.78
C SER A 15 -4.06 8.60 17.48
N LEU A 16 -5.37 8.80 17.32
CA LEU A 16 -5.95 9.49 16.16
C LEU A 16 -5.55 10.97 16.14
N LEU A 17 -5.66 11.67 17.27
CA LEU A 17 -5.23 13.08 17.41
C LEU A 17 -3.73 13.24 17.13
N MET A 18 -2.90 12.33 17.65
CA MET A 18 -1.46 12.33 17.38
C MET A 18 -1.15 12.06 15.91
N PHE A 19 -1.87 11.16 15.27
CA PHE A 19 -1.71 10.89 13.85
C PHE A 19 -2.02 12.12 13.00
N GLU A 20 -3.13 12.80 13.25
CA GLU A 20 -3.51 14.04 12.55
C GLU A 20 -2.53 15.18 12.82
N LEU A 21 -2.07 15.33 14.08
CA LEU A 21 -1.05 16.32 14.42
C LEU A 21 0.27 16.05 13.68
N ILE A 22 0.71 14.80 13.62
CA ILE A 22 1.93 14.41 12.89
C ILE A 22 1.76 14.66 11.39
N SER A 23 0.60 14.34 10.82
CA SER A 23 0.29 14.65 9.44
C SER A 23 0.36 16.14 9.16
N TRP A 24 -0.28 16.94 10.00
CA TRP A 24 -0.29 18.40 9.86
C TRP A 24 1.12 18.99 9.97
N LEU A 25 1.87 18.64 11.01
CA LEU A 25 3.26 19.07 11.20
C LEU A 25 4.16 18.64 10.03
N GLY A 26 4.03 17.39 9.59
CA GLY A 26 4.79 16.84 8.46
C GLY A 26 4.58 17.63 7.19
N ARG A 27 3.32 17.88 6.81
CA ARG A 27 2.96 18.62 5.60
C ARG A 27 3.40 20.09 5.65
N HIS A 28 3.43 20.71 6.82
CA HIS A 28 3.82 22.13 6.95
C HIS A 28 5.32 22.33 7.12
N PHE A 29 5.98 21.52 7.95
CA PHE A 29 7.38 21.74 8.34
C PHE A 29 8.38 20.79 7.66
N LEU A 30 7.94 19.63 7.13
CA LEU A 30 8.82 18.66 6.49
C LEU A 30 8.70 18.64 4.95
N LYS A 31 8.18 19.71 4.33
CA LYS A 31 7.95 19.82 2.88
C LYS A 31 9.16 19.39 2.03
N LYS A 32 10.40 19.69 2.47
CA LYS A 32 11.63 19.30 1.74
C LYS A 32 11.85 17.79 1.71
N LYS A 33 11.37 17.06 2.75
CA LYS A 33 11.47 15.60 2.87
C LYS A 33 10.31 14.86 2.24
N SER A 34 9.25 15.58 1.86
CA SER A 34 8.06 15.04 1.18
C SER A 34 8.18 15.16 -0.33
N LYS A 35 9.16 15.91 -0.84
CA LYS A 35 9.31 16.18 -2.27
C LYS A 35 10.12 15.10 -2.96
N ILE A 36 9.50 14.40 -3.90
CA ILE A 36 10.17 13.48 -4.81
C ILE A 36 10.88 14.31 -5.88
N ARG A 37 12.19 14.19 -5.95
CA ARG A 37 13.06 14.90 -6.88
C ARG A 37 13.80 13.87 -7.73
N PRO A 38 13.40 13.64 -8.99
CA PRO A 38 13.99 12.58 -9.83
C PRO A 38 15.51 12.65 -9.86
N GLU A 39 16.09 13.84 -9.92
CA GLU A 39 17.53 14.08 -9.96
C GLU A 39 18.32 13.64 -8.70
N LYS A 40 17.61 13.25 -7.63
CA LYS A 40 18.18 12.79 -6.34
C LYS A 40 17.99 11.32 -6.06
N HIS A 41 17.35 10.62 -6.96
CA HIS A 41 17.03 9.20 -6.83
C HIS A 41 17.71 8.41 -7.94
N SER A 42 17.64 7.08 -7.84
CA SER A 42 18.17 6.19 -8.88
C SER A 42 17.44 6.37 -10.22
N ASP A 43 18.14 6.10 -11.30
CA ASP A 43 17.57 5.97 -12.64
C ASP A 43 17.67 4.49 -13.02
N PRO A 44 16.55 3.78 -13.24
CA PRO A 44 15.16 4.25 -13.26
C PRO A 44 14.59 4.59 -11.88
N LEU A 45 13.71 5.59 -11.82
CA LEU A 45 12.98 5.96 -10.60
C LEU A 45 11.79 5.01 -10.35
N ILE A 46 11.94 4.09 -9.42
CA ILE A 46 10.87 3.19 -8.99
C ILE A 46 10.44 3.56 -7.59
N LEU A 47 9.14 3.73 -7.38
CA LEU A 47 8.56 4.03 -6.07
C LEU A 47 7.98 2.78 -5.41
N ASP A 48 8.30 2.61 -4.13
CA ASP A 48 7.68 1.65 -3.21
C ASP A 48 6.77 2.42 -2.25
N ILE A 49 5.46 2.34 -2.46
CA ILE A 49 4.48 3.14 -1.72
C ILE A 49 3.82 2.32 -0.62
N GLY A 50 4.05 2.75 0.62
CA GLY A 50 3.31 2.32 1.81
C GLY A 50 3.87 1.08 2.52
N GLU A 51 4.50 0.14 1.86
CA GLU A 51 4.96 -1.07 2.52
C GLU A 51 6.14 -0.81 3.49
N ASN A 52 5.98 -1.22 4.76
CA ASN A 52 6.97 -0.97 5.83
C ASN A 52 8.17 -1.92 5.83
N SER A 53 8.45 -2.61 4.76
CA SER A 53 9.48 -3.62 4.70
C SER A 53 10.46 -3.36 3.58
N ASN A 54 11.66 -3.83 3.77
CA ASN A 54 12.82 -3.68 2.91
C ASN A 54 12.48 -3.46 1.43
N SER A 55 12.47 -2.20 0.99
CA SER A 55 12.44 -1.88 -0.43
C SER A 55 13.69 -2.46 -1.09
N PRO A 56 13.59 -2.98 -2.31
CA PRO A 56 14.76 -3.37 -3.08
C PRO A 56 15.77 -2.22 -3.20
N GLU A 57 17.04 -2.57 -3.33
CA GLU A 57 18.09 -1.58 -3.57
C GLU A 57 17.78 -0.76 -4.83
N GLY A 58 17.99 0.53 -4.75
CA GLY A 58 17.70 1.47 -5.84
C GLY A 58 16.25 1.94 -5.93
N TRP A 59 15.32 1.39 -5.13
CA TRP A 59 13.96 1.91 -5.09
C TRP A 59 13.81 3.04 -4.09
N THR A 60 12.90 3.97 -4.36
CA THR A 60 12.57 5.08 -3.45
C THR A 60 11.37 4.70 -2.59
N HIS A 61 11.61 4.53 -1.28
CA HIS A 61 10.57 4.16 -0.32
C HIS A 61 9.78 5.39 0.15
N VAL A 62 8.47 5.36 -0.09
CA VAL A 62 7.52 6.42 0.27
C VAL A 62 6.59 5.94 1.38
N ASN A 63 6.58 6.61 2.53
CA ASN A 63 5.71 6.22 3.64
C ASN A 63 5.32 7.41 4.52
N PHE A 64 4.43 7.15 5.50
CA PHE A 64 3.95 8.15 6.43
C PHE A 64 5.06 8.76 7.28
N TYR A 65 4.87 9.99 7.73
CA TYR A 65 5.79 10.71 8.61
C TYR A 65 6.12 9.91 9.86
N SER A 66 7.39 9.56 10.06
CA SER A 66 7.86 8.97 11.31
C SER A 66 8.59 10.04 12.11
N ILE A 67 7.96 10.55 13.17
CA ILE A 67 8.62 11.43 14.14
C ILE A 67 9.36 10.52 15.12
N ASN A 68 10.70 10.45 14.97
CA ASN A 68 11.55 9.79 15.96
C ASN A 68 11.75 10.73 17.16
N PHE A 69 10.91 10.59 18.16
CA PHE A 69 11.34 11.00 19.49
C PHE A 69 12.41 10.01 19.96
N LYS A 70 13.61 10.47 20.28
CA LYS A 70 14.77 9.67 20.73
C LYS A 70 14.50 8.75 21.92
N PHE A 71 13.34 8.88 22.58
CA PHE A 71 12.91 8.13 23.75
C PHE A 71 12.15 6.84 23.46
N TRP A 72 11.73 6.57 22.23
CA TRP A 72 11.06 5.32 21.87
C TRP A 72 12.04 4.40 21.18
N LYS A 73 12.44 3.31 21.86
CA LYS A 73 13.26 2.24 21.26
C LYS A 73 12.57 1.72 20.00
N ARG A 74 13.09 2.06 18.84
CA ARG A 74 12.68 1.49 17.56
C ARG A 74 12.99 0.01 17.57
N LYS A 75 12.03 -0.84 17.15
CA LYS A 75 12.36 -2.19 16.68
C LYS A 75 13.36 -2.04 15.54
N ALA A 76 14.54 -2.64 15.67
CA ALA A 76 15.75 -2.35 14.90
C ALA A 76 15.70 -2.65 13.39
N ASN A 77 14.57 -3.15 12.84
CA ASN A 77 14.51 -3.74 11.49
C ASN A 77 13.54 -3.05 10.50
N LYS A 78 13.15 -1.80 10.74
CA LYS A 78 12.34 -1.09 9.74
C LYS A 78 13.19 -0.09 8.97
N GLN A 79 13.27 -0.28 7.66
CA GLN A 79 13.90 0.69 6.76
C GLN A 79 13.24 2.06 6.94
N LYS A 80 14.06 3.10 7.02
CA LYS A 80 13.56 4.47 7.09
C LYS A 80 13.07 4.87 5.69
N PRO A 81 11.87 5.46 5.57
CA PRO A 81 11.44 6.00 4.28
C PRO A 81 12.40 7.06 3.74
N ASP A 82 12.61 7.07 2.43
CA ASP A 82 13.35 8.12 1.73
C ASP A 82 12.49 9.38 1.63
N ILE A 83 11.18 9.17 1.38
CA ILE A 83 10.17 10.21 1.26
C ILE A 83 9.13 10.04 2.35
N PHE A 84 8.87 11.11 3.07
CA PHE A 84 7.86 11.17 4.12
C PHE A 84 6.64 11.94 3.61
N THR A 85 5.49 11.28 3.54
CA THR A 85 4.24 11.91 3.10
C THR A 85 3.02 11.29 3.76
N ASP A 86 1.90 12.01 3.74
CA ASP A 86 0.59 11.46 4.04
C ASP A 86 -0.12 11.17 2.72
N LEU A 87 -0.35 9.89 2.45
CA LEU A 87 -0.92 9.41 1.19
C LEU A 87 -2.39 9.83 0.94
N ARG A 88 -3.03 10.47 1.93
CA ARG A 88 -4.36 11.08 1.77
C ARG A 88 -4.31 12.41 0.98
N TYR A 89 -3.12 12.95 0.77
CA TYR A 89 -2.88 14.24 0.12
C TYR A 89 -2.01 14.08 -1.13
N PRO A 90 -2.06 15.04 -2.08
CA PRO A 90 -1.29 14.97 -3.31
C PRO A 90 0.22 14.77 -3.07
N LEU A 91 0.83 13.90 -3.85
CA LEU A 91 2.25 13.63 -3.79
C LEU A 91 3.04 14.85 -4.32
N GLN A 92 4.06 15.25 -3.58
CA GLN A 92 4.96 16.32 -4.01
C GLN A 92 5.95 15.80 -5.06
N CYS A 93 5.43 15.43 -6.22
CA CYS A 93 6.15 14.84 -7.34
C CYS A 93 5.68 15.48 -8.64
N PRO A 94 6.57 15.82 -9.60
CA PRO A 94 6.16 16.24 -10.92
C PRO A 94 5.39 15.14 -11.66
N ASP A 95 4.65 15.54 -12.70
CA ASP A 95 3.93 14.63 -13.57
C ASP A 95 4.91 13.84 -14.46
N ASN A 96 4.60 12.59 -14.77
CA ASN A 96 5.30 11.79 -15.78
C ASN A 96 6.82 11.62 -15.53
N VAL A 97 7.23 11.42 -14.27
CA VAL A 97 8.66 11.27 -13.94
C VAL A 97 9.02 9.92 -13.34
N VAL A 98 8.04 9.09 -12.97
CA VAL A 98 8.26 7.81 -12.28
C VAL A 98 8.23 6.67 -13.29
N ASP A 99 9.25 5.80 -13.27
CA ASP A 99 9.44 4.69 -14.21
C ASP A 99 8.71 3.40 -13.81
N GLY A 100 8.20 3.34 -12.59
CA GLY A 100 7.43 2.21 -12.09
C GLY A 100 6.96 2.45 -10.66
N ILE A 101 5.79 1.93 -10.32
CA ILE A 101 5.23 2.03 -8.96
C ILE A 101 4.84 0.65 -8.48
N TYR A 102 5.31 0.30 -7.28
CA TYR A 102 4.80 -0.80 -6.48
C TYR A 102 4.05 -0.24 -5.28
N SER A 103 2.84 -0.75 -5.02
CA SER A 103 2.05 -0.41 -3.85
C SER A 103 1.58 -1.67 -3.15
N GLY A 104 2.21 -2.01 -2.05
CA GLY A 104 1.94 -3.24 -1.30
C GLY A 104 1.15 -2.98 -0.03
N HIS A 105 -0.06 -3.54 0.06
CA HIS A 105 -0.91 -3.47 1.24
C HIS A 105 -1.03 -2.04 1.80
N THR A 106 -1.55 -1.13 0.97
CA THR A 106 -1.61 0.30 1.25
C THR A 106 -3.01 0.87 1.09
N LEU A 107 -3.72 0.52 0.00
CA LEU A 107 -5.03 1.10 -0.29
C LEU A 107 -6.06 0.77 0.77
N GLU A 108 -6.01 -0.44 1.34
CA GLU A 108 -6.92 -0.89 2.39
C GLU A 108 -6.85 -0.06 3.66
N HIS A 109 -5.72 0.62 3.91
CA HIS A 109 -5.53 1.51 5.05
C HIS A 109 -6.09 2.92 4.82
N LEU A 110 -6.60 3.20 3.63
CA LEU A 110 -7.23 4.47 3.29
C LEU A 110 -8.75 4.31 3.20
N TYR A 111 -9.49 5.34 3.59
CA TYR A 111 -10.90 5.43 3.25
C TYR A 111 -11.07 5.47 1.73
N PRO A 112 -12.15 4.94 1.15
CA PRO A 112 -12.32 4.81 -0.30
C PRO A 112 -12.01 6.10 -1.08
N ASN A 113 -12.50 7.25 -0.61
CA ASN A 113 -12.25 8.54 -1.26
C ASN A 113 -10.75 8.92 -1.32
N HIS A 114 -9.96 8.55 -0.31
CA HIS A 114 -8.52 8.79 -0.31
C HIS A 114 -7.76 7.73 -1.13
N ALA A 115 -8.25 6.50 -1.14
CA ALA A 115 -7.68 5.44 -1.97
C ALA A 115 -7.80 5.78 -3.47
N TYR A 116 -8.97 6.25 -3.92
CA TYR A 116 -9.17 6.73 -5.28
C TYR A 116 -8.25 7.91 -5.63
N LYS A 117 -8.13 8.90 -4.75
CA LYS A 117 -7.20 10.04 -4.96
C LYS A 117 -5.74 9.58 -5.04
N LEU A 118 -5.35 8.56 -4.27
CA LEU A 118 -4.00 8.01 -4.38
C LEU A 118 -3.78 7.31 -5.72
N LEU A 119 -4.77 6.60 -6.27
CA LEU A 119 -4.68 6.03 -7.62
C LEU A 119 -4.52 7.13 -8.69
N GLU A 120 -5.27 8.23 -8.59
CA GLU A 120 -5.13 9.40 -9.48
C GLU A 120 -3.71 10.01 -9.40
N GLU A 121 -3.15 10.12 -8.20
CA GLU A 121 -1.78 10.62 -8.01
C GLU A 121 -0.73 9.66 -8.58
N MET A 122 -0.88 8.34 -8.36
CA MET A 122 -0.02 7.33 -8.97
C MET A 122 -0.07 7.42 -10.51
N PHE A 123 -1.27 7.57 -11.07
CA PHE A 123 -1.42 7.78 -12.51
C PHE A 123 -0.74 9.05 -12.99
N ARG A 124 -0.93 10.17 -12.28
CA ARG A 124 -0.35 11.48 -12.65
C ARG A 124 1.17 11.42 -12.74
N ILE A 125 1.82 10.86 -11.70
CA ILE A 125 3.30 10.87 -11.59
C ILE A 125 4.00 9.81 -12.44
N LEU A 126 3.31 8.72 -12.79
CA LEU A 126 3.85 7.63 -13.61
C LEU A 126 4.10 8.12 -15.04
N LYS A 127 5.22 7.74 -15.64
CA LYS A 127 5.53 8.02 -17.07
C LYS A 127 4.55 7.28 -17.98
N PRO A 128 4.23 7.80 -19.20
CA PRO A 128 3.54 7.03 -20.23
C PRO A 128 4.25 5.70 -20.49
N LYS A 129 3.48 4.64 -20.73
CA LYS A 129 3.91 3.25 -20.96
C LYS A 129 4.51 2.54 -19.75
N SER A 130 4.67 3.21 -18.61
CA SER A 130 5.14 2.61 -17.37
C SER A 130 4.03 1.88 -16.61
N TRP A 131 4.42 1.00 -15.68
CA TRP A 131 3.53 0.07 -14.99
C TRP A 131 3.35 0.42 -13.51
N LEU A 132 2.14 0.24 -13.03
CA LEU A 132 1.76 0.16 -11.63
C LEU A 132 1.53 -1.32 -11.28
N ARG A 133 2.13 -1.79 -10.18
CA ARG A 133 1.81 -3.07 -9.54
C ARG A 133 1.26 -2.80 -8.15
N ILE A 134 0.09 -3.38 -7.86
CA ILE A 134 -0.65 -3.08 -6.64
C ILE A 134 -1.14 -4.35 -5.97
N ASN A 135 -0.95 -4.43 -4.66
CA ASN A 135 -1.34 -5.55 -3.84
C ASN A 135 -2.29 -5.07 -2.74
N VAL A 136 -3.38 -5.81 -2.55
CA VAL A 136 -4.35 -5.59 -1.47
C VAL A 136 -4.84 -6.93 -0.93
N PRO A 137 -5.38 -7.01 0.30
CA PRO A 137 -6.12 -8.18 0.73
C PRO A 137 -7.33 -8.44 -0.16
N ASP A 138 -7.53 -9.68 -0.60
CA ASP A 138 -8.58 -10.07 -1.55
C ASP A 138 -9.85 -10.51 -0.81
N LEU A 139 -10.93 -9.75 -0.96
CA LEU A 139 -12.24 -10.11 -0.42
C LEU A 139 -12.70 -11.48 -0.92
N LYS A 140 -12.47 -11.79 -2.21
CA LYS A 140 -12.88 -13.08 -2.79
C LYS A 140 -12.17 -14.25 -2.10
N ILE A 141 -10.89 -14.15 -1.84
CA ILE A 141 -10.14 -15.17 -1.11
C ILE A 141 -10.73 -15.38 0.29
N MET A 142 -11.08 -14.29 1.00
CA MET A 142 -11.66 -14.38 2.34
C MET A 142 -13.07 -15.00 2.33
N VAL A 143 -13.88 -14.68 1.32
CA VAL A 143 -15.20 -15.32 1.12
C VAL A 143 -15.05 -16.79 0.77
N ASP A 144 -14.11 -17.15 -0.09
CA ASP A 144 -13.84 -18.55 -0.44
C ASP A 144 -13.30 -19.35 0.78
N PHE A 145 -12.48 -18.73 1.62
CA PHE A 145 -12.05 -19.30 2.91
C PHE A 145 -13.25 -19.49 3.85
N TYR A 146 -14.12 -18.49 4.00
CA TYR A 146 -15.33 -18.60 4.82
C TYR A 146 -16.23 -19.76 4.36
N ASN A 147 -16.39 -19.94 3.05
CA ASN A 147 -17.18 -21.00 2.44
C ASN A 147 -16.47 -22.38 2.42
N GLY A 148 -15.23 -22.48 2.90
CA GLY A 148 -14.45 -23.71 2.89
C GLY A 148 -13.88 -24.12 1.53
N LYS A 149 -13.87 -23.22 0.54
CA LYS A 149 -13.32 -23.42 -0.79
C LYS A 149 -11.84 -23.08 -0.90
N HIS A 150 -11.30 -22.37 0.10
CA HIS A 150 -9.89 -21.98 0.20
C HIS A 150 -9.36 -22.22 1.60
N SER A 151 -8.05 -22.43 1.74
CA SER A 151 -7.37 -22.61 3.02
C SER A 151 -6.36 -21.49 3.25
N ILE A 152 -6.45 -20.86 4.41
CA ILE A 152 -5.47 -19.86 4.86
C ILE A 152 -4.79 -20.41 6.11
N PRO A 153 -3.50 -20.75 6.05
CA PRO A 153 -2.83 -21.58 7.08
C PRO A 153 -2.81 -21.00 8.50
N TYR A 154 -2.93 -19.67 8.62
CA TYR A 154 -2.83 -18.96 9.89
C TYR A 154 -4.18 -18.57 10.51
N TYR A 155 -5.31 -18.92 9.87
CA TYR A 155 -6.63 -18.76 10.45
C TYR A 155 -7.21 -20.08 10.95
N THR A 156 -7.73 -20.06 12.15
CA THR A 156 -8.41 -21.21 12.77
C THR A 156 -9.90 -21.20 12.49
N TYR A 157 -10.52 -20.03 12.58
CA TYR A 157 -11.96 -19.87 12.38
C TYR A 157 -12.26 -19.08 11.11
N LYS A 158 -13.29 -19.51 10.39
CA LYS A 158 -13.67 -18.90 9.10
C LYS A 158 -13.96 -17.40 9.18
N ALA A 159 -14.59 -16.93 10.27
CA ALA A 159 -14.90 -15.53 10.48
C ALA A 159 -13.64 -14.66 10.70
N GLU A 160 -12.50 -15.24 11.08
CA GLU A 160 -11.25 -14.48 11.28
C GLU A 160 -10.78 -13.81 10.01
N GLY A 161 -10.93 -14.46 8.85
CA GLY A 161 -10.58 -13.88 7.55
C GLY A 161 -11.35 -12.59 7.25
N ILE A 162 -12.67 -12.62 7.46
CA ILE A 162 -13.52 -11.43 7.25
C ILE A 162 -13.19 -10.36 8.30
N GLY A 163 -13.03 -10.72 9.58
CA GLY A 163 -12.64 -9.78 10.64
C GLY A 163 -11.28 -9.13 10.37
N ASN A 164 -10.32 -9.91 9.87
CA ASN A 164 -8.99 -9.40 9.51
C ASN A 164 -9.06 -8.40 8.34
N LEU A 165 -9.90 -8.71 7.35
CA LEU A 165 -10.07 -7.86 6.17
C LEU A 165 -10.69 -6.49 6.51
N THR A 166 -11.59 -6.42 7.48
CA THR A 166 -12.43 -5.24 7.74
C THR A 166 -12.06 -4.46 8.99
N GLN A 167 -11.45 -5.07 10.00
CA GLN A 167 -11.28 -4.48 11.33
C GLN A 167 -9.83 -4.49 11.83
N ASN A 168 -9.03 -5.46 11.41
CA ASN A 168 -7.64 -5.54 11.85
C ASN A 168 -6.74 -4.58 11.07
N TRP A 169 -5.58 -4.31 11.62
CA TRP A 169 -4.49 -3.55 10.99
C TRP A 169 -4.83 -2.11 10.61
N GLY A 170 -6.01 -1.60 10.98
CA GLY A 170 -6.47 -0.28 10.60
C GLY A 170 -6.96 -0.22 9.15
N HIS A 171 -7.60 -1.28 8.66
CA HIS A 171 -8.24 -1.29 7.36
C HIS A 171 -9.49 -0.42 7.36
N HIS A 172 -9.65 0.39 6.32
CA HIS A 172 -10.77 1.32 6.10
C HIS A 172 -11.49 1.08 4.78
N SER A 173 -10.92 0.25 3.90
CA SER A 173 -11.55 -0.16 2.64
C SER A 173 -11.26 -1.63 2.34
N VAL A 174 -12.14 -2.24 1.56
CA VAL A 174 -12.11 -3.65 1.17
C VAL A 174 -12.09 -3.72 -0.35
N TRP A 175 -11.27 -4.60 -0.90
CA TRP A 175 -11.00 -4.70 -2.32
C TRP A 175 -11.16 -6.14 -2.82
N ASP A 176 -11.64 -6.25 -4.04
CA ASP A 176 -11.59 -7.46 -4.89
C ASP A 176 -11.13 -7.09 -6.30
N GLU A 177 -11.00 -8.08 -7.16
CA GLU A 177 -10.55 -7.89 -8.52
C GLU A 177 -11.47 -6.95 -9.33
N GLU A 178 -12.79 -7.08 -9.17
CA GLU A 178 -13.77 -6.28 -9.90
C GLU A 178 -13.68 -4.81 -9.51
N LEU A 179 -13.72 -4.50 -8.22
CA LEU A 179 -13.68 -3.14 -7.70
C LEU A 179 -12.34 -2.47 -8.04
N LEU A 180 -11.20 -3.17 -7.81
CA LEU A 180 -9.88 -2.61 -8.07
C LEU A 180 -9.64 -2.40 -9.57
N SER A 181 -10.06 -3.36 -10.41
CA SER A 181 -9.99 -3.21 -11.88
C SER A 181 -10.81 -2.02 -12.36
N SER A 182 -12.02 -1.86 -11.83
CA SER A 182 -12.89 -0.72 -12.15
C SER A 182 -12.27 0.61 -11.75
N ALA A 183 -11.75 0.70 -10.52
CA ALA A 183 -11.08 1.89 -10.00
C ALA A 183 -9.86 2.30 -10.87
N LEU A 184 -9.02 1.33 -11.23
CA LEU A 184 -7.86 1.57 -12.10
C LEU A 184 -8.27 2.07 -13.49
N LYS A 185 -9.29 1.45 -14.11
CA LYS A 185 -9.81 1.88 -15.43
C LYS A 185 -10.42 3.28 -15.37
N MET A 186 -11.18 3.58 -14.32
CA MET A 186 -11.77 4.91 -14.13
C MET A 186 -10.70 6.00 -13.96
N THR A 187 -9.56 5.66 -13.37
CA THR A 187 -8.41 6.57 -13.24
C THR A 187 -7.70 6.84 -14.58
N GLY A 188 -7.92 5.98 -15.59
CA GLY A 188 -7.32 6.12 -16.92
C GLY A 188 -6.25 5.07 -17.25
N PHE A 189 -5.98 4.14 -16.35
CA PHE A 189 -5.08 3.03 -16.63
C PHE A 189 -5.65 2.09 -17.70
N VAL A 190 -4.76 1.55 -18.52
CA VAL A 190 -5.05 0.52 -19.52
C VAL A 190 -4.33 -0.79 -19.17
N ASN A 191 -4.58 -1.85 -19.91
CA ASN A 191 -3.96 -3.17 -19.69
C ASN A 191 -4.08 -3.65 -18.23
N VAL A 192 -5.22 -3.31 -17.59
CA VAL A 192 -5.53 -3.68 -16.22
C VAL A 192 -5.80 -5.18 -16.14
N ARG A 193 -5.04 -5.89 -15.32
CA ARG A 193 -5.18 -7.34 -15.18
C ARG A 193 -4.76 -7.84 -13.80
N LYS A 194 -5.36 -8.93 -13.36
CA LYS A 194 -4.86 -9.74 -12.25
C LYS A 194 -3.66 -10.54 -12.72
N VAL A 195 -2.68 -10.70 -11.86
CA VAL A 195 -1.47 -11.48 -12.11
C VAL A 195 -1.18 -12.42 -10.95
N GLU A 196 -0.39 -13.46 -11.23
CA GLU A 196 -0.01 -14.44 -10.21
C GLU A 196 0.98 -13.84 -9.22
N PHE A 197 0.76 -14.14 -7.94
CA PHE A 197 1.56 -13.64 -6.82
C PHE A 197 3.04 -14.06 -6.94
N GLY A 198 3.94 -13.10 -6.94
CA GLY A 198 5.39 -13.29 -6.89
C GLY A 198 6.04 -13.90 -8.15
N ILE A 199 5.26 -14.22 -9.17
CA ILE A 199 5.75 -14.97 -10.34
C ILE A 199 5.54 -14.18 -11.62
N GLU A 200 4.31 -13.73 -11.86
CA GLU A 200 3.90 -13.09 -13.12
C GLU A 200 3.95 -11.57 -13.02
N GLY A 201 4.43 -10.92 -14.06
CA GLY A 201 4.42 -9.47 -14.19
C GLY A 201 5.00 -9.02 -15.52
N THR A 202 4.43 -7.95 -16.08
CA THR A 202 4.92 -7.34 -17.33
C THR A 202 6.22 -6.60 -17.06
N ASP A 203 6.26 -5.79 -16.04
CA ASP A 203 7.50 -5.18 -15.56
C ASP A 203 8.08 -6.02 -14.42
N LYS A 204 9.03 -6.89 -14.76
CA LYS A 204 9.66 -7.81 -13.79
C LYS A 204 10.36 -7.10 -12.64
N ARG A 205 10.74 -5.83 -12.82
CA ARG A 205 11.33 -5.02 -11.76
C ARG A 205 10.37 -4.82 -10.59
N LEU A 206 9.05 -4.83 -10.84
CA LEU A 206 8.03 -4.57 -9.83
C LEU A 206 7.58 -5.82 -9.06
N ILE A 207 8.15 -6.99 -9.32
CA ILE A 207 7.81 -8.22 -8.60
C ILE A 207 8.56 -8.23 -7.26
N LYS A 208 7.83 -7.98 -6.16
CA LYS A 208 8.40 -7.82 -4.80
C LYS A 208 7.56 -8.49 -3.71
N GLU A 209 6.54 -9.21 -4.06
CA GLU A 209 5.60 -9.77 -3.10
C GLU A 209 6.29 -10.67 -2.08
N LYS A 210 5.80 -10.64 -0.84
CA LYS A 210 6.30 -11.47 0.24
C LYS A 210 5.49 -12.74 0.38
N GLU A 211 6.15 -13.88 0.36
CA GLU A 211 5.54 -15.20 0.46
C GLU A 211 4.53 -15.34 1.62
N VAL A 212 4.78 -14.67 2.76
CA VAL A 212 3.88 -14.66 3.91
C VAL A 212 2.48 -14.11 3.61
N ARG A 213 2.32 -13.29 2.55
CA ARG A 213 1.05 -12.68 2.13
C ARG A 213 0.34 -13.44 1.02
N LYS A 214 0.95 -14.49 0.47
CA LYS A 214 0.46 -15.23 -0.71
C LYS A 214 -0.99 -15.69 -0.59
N HIS A 215 -1.39 -16.15 0.59
CA HIS A 215 -2.70 -16.76 0.81
C HIS A 215 -3.86 -15.77 0.98
N GLU A 216 -3.60 -14.48 0.96
CA GLU A 216 -4.60 -13.45 1.22
C GLU A 216 -4.58 -12.29 0.21
N THR A 217 -3.63 -12.30 -0.73
CA THR A 217 -3.33 -11.11 -1.54
C THR A 217 -3.85 -11.22 -2.97
N LEU A 218 -4.58 -10.21 -3.39
CA LEU A 218 -4.84 -9.86 -4.79
C LEU A 218 -3.68 -9.05 -5.33
N VAL A 219 -3.15 -9.45 -6.47
CA VAL A 219 -2.12 -8.70 -7.21
C VAL A 219 -2.68 -8.23 -8.54
N MET A 220 -2.63 -6.94 -8.79
CA MET A 220 -3.07 -6.32 -10.04
C MET A 220 -1.93 -5.54 -10.69
N GLU A 221 -1.88 -5.56 -12.01
CA GLU A 221 -1.05 -4.68 -12.82
C GLU A 221 -1.90 -3.76 -13.69
N ALA A 222 -1.40 -2.56 -13.92
CA ALA A 222 -2.02 -1.58 -14.79
C ALA A 222 -0.95 -0.71 -15.45
N GLN A 223 -1.19 -0.29 -16.69
CA GLN A 223 -0.26 0.51 -17.47
C GLN A 223 -0.83 1.91 -17.69
N LYS A 224 -0.02 2.93 -17.54
CA LYS A 224 -0.36 4.26 -18.05
C LYS A 224 -0.24 4.27 -19.57
N PRO A 225 -1.26 4.75 -20.33
CA PRO A 225 -1.23 4.79 -21.79
C PRO A 225 -0.09 5.60 -22.38
#